data_9aaf6d692ae5fdab7a8143c28af5a0e0
#
_entry.id   9aaf6d692ae5fdab7a8143c28af5a0e0
#
_cell.length_a   1.000
_cell.length_b   1.000
_cell.length_c   1.000
_cell.angle_alpha   90.00
_cell.angle_beta   90.00
_cell.angle_gamma   90.00
#
_symmetry.space_group_name_H-M   'P 1'
#
loop_
_entity.id
_entity.type
_entity.pdbx_description
1 polymer ?
#
loop_
_entity_poly.entity_id
_entity_poly.type
_entity_poly.pdbx_seq_one_letter_code
_entity_poly.pdbx_strand_id
1 'polypeptide(L)'
;MTKRGTHIYMNKQQYIEAHKHQFWYTPESEKQNISDSLLIETMLNYGTLDDIRELLVVLSPRRVADVFFSASERQIKNYYPEVRHFFTLVLRKYASGNTE
;
A
#
# COMPACT_ATOMS: atom_id res chain seq x y z
N MET A 1 -1.76 26.37 -4.06
CA MET A 1 -1.76 25.85 -4.10
C MET A 1 -1.58 24.98 -4.53
N THR A 2 -1.68 24.92 -4.92
CA THR A 2 -1.71 24.08 -5.20
C THR A 2 -1.03 22.96 -4.95
N LYS A 3 -1.24 22.56 -4.34
CA LYS A 3 -0.70 21.56 -3.88
C LYS A 3 -0.97 20.32 -4.46
N ARG A 4 -1.82 20.23 -5.30
CA ARG A 4 -2.15 19.10 -5.90
C ARG A 4 -1.09 18.48 -6.68
N GLY A 5 -0.30 19.20 -7.36
CA GLY A 5 0.81 18.69 -8.12
C GLY A 5 1.85 18.04 -7.26
N THR A 6 1.93 18.48 -6.04
CA THR A 6 2.93 17.98 -5.12
C THR A 6 2.71 16.54 -4.78
N HIS A 7 1.47 16.13 -4.65
CA HIS A 7 1.19 14.77 -4.31
C HIS A 7 1.66 13.79 -5.34
N ILE A 8 1.60 14.15 -6.58
CA ILE A 8 1.98 13.26 -7.66
C ILE A 8 3.42 12.83 -7.60
N TYR A 9 4.26 13.65 -7.00
CA TYR A 9 5.69 13.37 -6.96
C TYR A 9 6.19 12.85 -5.64
N MET A 10 5.26 12.47 -4.75
CA MET A 10 5.65 11.92 -3.47
C MET A 10 6.28 10.55 -3.68
N ASN A 11 7.44 10.32 -3.06
CA ASN A 11 8.06 9.01 -3.15
C ASN A 11 7.67 8.18 -1.93
N LYS A 12 8.11 6.93 -1.91
CA LYS A 12 7.73 6.00 -0.84
C LYS A 12 8.10 6.53 0.55
N GLN A 13 9.31 7.07 0.70
CA GLN A 13 9.74 7.58 2.00
C GLN A 13 8.87 8.72 2.47
N GLN A 14 8.54 9.63 1.58
CA GLN A 14 7.69 10.75 1.93
C GLN A 14 6.30 10.29 2.30
N TYR A 15 5.80 9.28 1.60
CA TYR A 15 4.49 8.73 1.90
C TYR A 15 4.47 8.09 3.29
N ILE A 16 5.51 7.32 3.62
CA ILE A 16 5.60 6.69 4.93
C ILE A 16 5.67 7.75 6.01
N GLU A 17 6.44 8.79 5.77
CA GLU A 17 6.58 9.87 6.75
C GLU A 17 5.24 10.57 6.98
N ALA A 18 4.49 10.78 5.91
CA ALA A 18 3.19 11.44 6.01
C ALA A 18 2.17 10.59 6.76
N HIS A 19 2.37 9.28 6.78
CA HIS A 19 1.44 8.36 7.41
C HIS A 19 2.09 7.60 8.56
N LYS A 20 3.13 8.16 9.15
CA LYS A 20 3.89 7.42 10.15
C LYS A 20 3.09 6.98 11.37
N HIS A 21 2.00 7.64 11.65
CA HIS A 21 1.16 7.24 12.77
C HIS A 21 0.55 5.84 12.57
N GLN A 22 0.50 5.37 11.33
CA GLN A 22 0.00 4.03 11.05
C GLN A 22 1.06 2.98 11.31
N PHE A 23 2.30 3.40 11.49
CA PHE A 23 3.42 2.48 11.72
C PHE A 23 3.98 2.60 13.12
N TRP A 24 3.11 2.88 14.06
CA TRP A 24 3.53 3.13 15.43
C TRP A 24 4.31 1.98 16.07
N TYR A 25 4.05 0.77 15.62
CA TYR A 25 4.74 -0.40 16.16
C TYR A 25 6.11 -0.62 15.52
N THR A 26 6.45 0.18 14.53
CA THR A 26 7.76 0.06 13.88
C THR A 26 8.70 1.07 14.51
N PRO A 27 9.87 0.64 14.98
CA PRO A 27 10.82 1.58 15.58
C PRO A 27 11.18 2.67 14.59
N GLU A 28 11.39 3.86 15.08
CA GLU A 28 11.71 5.01 14.25
C GLU A 28 12.92 4.73 13.35
N SER A 29 13.92 4.04 13.89
CA SER A 29 15.12 3.74 13.13
C SER A 29 14.88 2.78 11.99
N GLU A 30 13.75 2.08 12.00
CA GLU A 30 13.45 1.11 10.97
C GLU A 30 12.43 1.58 9.96
N LYS A 31 11.86 2.76 10.17
CA LYS A 31 10.81 3.22 9.30
C LYS A 31 11.24 3.44 7.86
N GLN A 32 12.51 3.71 7.64
CA GLN A 32 12.94 3.87 6.26
C GLN A 32 13.20 2.56 5.56
N ASN A 33 13.08 1.45 6.29
CA ASN A 33 13.27 0.13 5.70
C ASN A 33 11.98 -0.67 5.62
N ILE A 34 10.86 0.00 5.72
CA ILE A 34 9.57 -0.67 5.61
C ILE A 34 9.42 -1.27 4.22
N SER A 35 9.13 -2.56 4.16
CA SER A 35 8.97 -3.23 2.88
C SER A 35 7.67 -2.82 2.20
N ASP A 36 7.60 -3.03 0.90
CA ASP A 36 6.36 -2.77 0.17
C ASP A 36 5.23 -3.63 0.72
N SER A 37 5.54 -4.88 1.10
CA SER A 37 4.52 -5.77 1.67
C SER A 37 3.91 -5.19 2.94
N LEU A 38 4.75 -4.70 3.84
CA LEU A 38 4.24 -4.15 5.08
C LEU A 38 3.51 -2.84 4.83
N LEU A 39 4.03 -2.01 3.94
CA LEU A 39 3.39 -0.74 3.62
C LEU A 39 2.01 -0.98 3.05
N ILE A 40 1.90 -1.88 2.08
CA ILE A 40 0.62 -2.15 1.44
C ILE A 40 -0.36 -2.75 2.43
N GLU A 41 0.08 -3.73 3.19
CA GLU A 41 -0.77 -4.36 4.19
C GLU A 41 -1.32 -3.34 5.17
N THR A 42 -0.46 -2.46 5.68
CA THR A 42 -0.87 -1.48 6.66
C THR A 42 -1.87 -0.48 6.07
N MET A 43 -1.58 0.02 4.88
CA MET A 43 -2.44 1.04 4.32
C MET A 43 -3.77 0.48 3.83
N LEU A 44 -3.79 -0.74 3.32
CA LEU A 44 -5.06 -1.33 2.90
C LEU A 44 -5.93 -1.65 4.10
N ASN A 45 -5.32 -2.05 5.21
CA ASN A 45 -6.08 -2.35 6.41
C ASN A 45 -6.58 -1.11 7.14
N TYR A 46 -5.77 -0.08 7.19
CA TYR A 46 -6.04 1.06 8.08
C TYR A 46 -6.17 2.42 7.41
N GLY A 47 -5.80 2.55 6.17
CA GLY A 47 -5.83 3.85 5.51
C GLY A 47 -7.22 4.22 5.01
N THR A 48 -7.40 5.49 4.69
CA THR A 48 -8.64 5.93 4.06
C THR A 48 -8.56 5.65 2.57
N LEU A 49 -9.66 5.84 1.87
CA LEU A 49 -9.64 5.66 0.42
C LEU A 49 -8.66 6.62 -0.25
N ASP A 50 -8.57 7.84 0.26
CA ASP A 50 -7.62 8.79 -0.31
C ASP A 50 -6.19 8.34 -0.07
N ASP A 51 -5.91 7.80 1.10
CA ASP A 51 -4.58 7.27 1.42
C ASP A 51 -4.22 6.16 0.46
N ILE A 52 -5.18 5.31 0.16
CA ILE A 52 -4.94 4.17 -0.72
C ILE A 52 -4.75 4.62 -2.16
N ARG A 53 -5.49 5.63 -2.58
CA ARG A 53 -5.29 6.18 -3.91
C ARG A 53 -3.89 6.73 -4.06
N GLU A 54 -3.40 7.41 -3.03
CA GLU A 54 -2.03 7.92 -3.05
C GLU A 54 -1.03 6.79 -3.11
N LEU A 55 -1.30 5.72 -2.38
CA LEU A 55 -0.41 4.56 -2.38
C LEU A 55 -0.28 4.01 -3.80
N LEU A 56 -1.39 3.96 -4.53
CA LEU A 56 -1.36 3.45 -5.89
C LEU A 56 -0.54 4.36 -6.81
N VAL A 57 -0.50 5.64 -6.51
CA VAL A 57 0.34 6.56 -7.28
C VAL A 57 1.81 6.38 -6.90
N VAL A 58 2.09 6.27 -5.62
CA VAL A 58 3.45 6.17 -5.11
C VAL A 58 4.14 4.88 -5.58
N LEU A 59 3.46 3.76 -5.51
CA LEU A 59 4.03 2.47 -5.86
C LEU A 59 3.61 1.97 -7.24
N SER A 60 2.62 2.56 -7.83
CA SER A 60 1.93 2.17 -9.05
C SER A 60 0.93 1.06 -8.76
N PRO A 61 -0.20 1.05 -9.48
CA PRO A 61 -1.22 0.03 -9.26
C PRO A 61 -0.71 -1.38 -9.52
N ARG A 62 0.14 -1.55 -10.52
CA ARG A 62 0.66 -2.86 -10.83
C ARG A 62 1.56 -3.39 -9.73
N ARG A 63 2.41 -2.53 -9.20
CA ARG A 63 3.28 -2.94 -8.11
C ARG A 63 2.47 -3.35 -6.88
N VAL A 64 1.46 -2.54 -6.55
CA VAL A 64 0.62 -2.85 -5.40
C VAL A 64 -0.08 -4.19 -5.61
N ALA A 65 -0.62 -4.40 -6.79
CA ALA A 65 -1.30 -5.65 -7.09
C ALA A 65 -0.35 -6.83 -7.04
N ASP A 66 0.83 -6.70 -7.64
CA ASP A 66 1.78 -7.79 -7.66
C ASP A 66 2.22 -8.18 -6.25
N VAL A 67 2.49 -7.22 -5.40
CA VAL A 67 2.89 -7.50 -4.03
C VAL A 67 1.72 -8.12 -3.26
N PHE A 68 0.53 -7.56 -3.44
CA PHE A 68 -0.65 -8.06 -2.75
C PHE A 68 -0.92 -9.53 -3.08
N PHE A 69 -0.85 -9.87 -4.36
CA PHE A 69 -1.15 -11.25 -4.78
C PHE A 69 0.00 -12.22 -4.56
N SER A 70 1.20 -11.71 -4.29
CA SER A 70 2.34 -12.55 -4.00
C SER A 70 2.50 -12.84 -2.53
N ALA A 71 1.59 -12.32 -1.70
CA ALA A 71 1.72 -12.47 -0.26
C ALA A 71 1.68 -13.94 0.14
N SER A 72 2.54 -14.30 1.10
CA SER A 72 2.55 -15.65 1.62
C SER A 72 1.30 -15.87 2.47
N GLU A 73 1.02 -17.12 2.81
CA GLU A 73 -0.11 -17.42 3.67
C GLU A 73 -0.03 -16.67 4.98
N ARG A 74 1.17 -16.55 5.50
CA ARG A 74 1.38 -15.85 6.74
C ARG A 74 1.01 -14.37 6.61
N GLN A 75 1.40 -13.75 5.50
CA GLN A 75 1.08 -12.35 5.27
C GLN A 75 -0.40 -12.13 5.02
N ILE A 76 -1.03 -13.08 4.34
CA ILE A 76 -2.46 -12.97 4.07
C ILE A 76 -3.24 -12.89 5.36
N LYS A 77 -2.80 -13.60 6.39
CA LYS A 77 -3.50 -13.60 7.67
C LYS A 77 -3.44 -12.26 8.37
N ASN A 78 -2.53 -11.39 7.96
CA ASN A 78 -2.43 -10.07 8.56
C ASN A 78 -3.47 -9.11 7.99
N TYR A 79 -4.12 -9.48 6.90
CA TYR A 79 -5.19 -8.65 6.35
C TYR A 79 -6.50 -8.97 7.03
N TYR A 80 -7.33 -7.96 7.25
CA TYR A 80 -8.68 -8.22 7.69
C TYR A 80 -9.37 -8.96 6.54
N PRO A 81 -10.16 -9.99 6.82
CA PRO A 81 -10.76 -10.79 5.74
C PRO A 81 -11.56 -9.97 4.74
N GLU A 82 -12.33 -9.01 5.21
CA GLU A 82 -13.12 -8.22 4.28
C GLU A 82 -12.26 -7.27 3.44
N VAL A 83 -11.15 -6.81 4.00
CA VAL A 83 -10.20 -5.99 3.25
C VAL A 83 -9.56 -6.83 2.16
N ARG A 84 -9.11 -8.03 2.54
CA ARG A 84 -8.49 -8.93 1.59
C ARG A 84 -9.44 -9.27 0.44
N HIS A 85 -10.69 -9.55 0.78
CA HIS A 85 -11.68 -9.90 -0.23
C HIS A 85 -11.91 -8.73 -1.18
N PHE A 86 -12.12 -7.54 -0.62
CA PHE A 86 -12.40 -6.36 -1.42
C PHE A 86 -11.26 -6.05 -2.39
N PHE A 87 -10.03 -6.04 -1.90
CA PHE A 87 -8.92 -5.68 -2.76
C PHE A 87 -8.51 -6.80 -3.71
N THR A 88 -8.89 -8.03 -3.41
CA THR A 88 -8.71 -9.10 -4.39
C THR A 88 -9.51 -8.75 -5.64
N LEU A 89 -10.72 -8.26 -5.46
CA LEU A 89 -11.56 -7.90 -6.59
C LEU A 89 -11.08 -6.64 -7.29
N VAL A 90 -10.65 -5.66 -6.53
CA VAL A 90 -10.23 -4.38 -7.09
C VAL A 90 -8.91 -4.46 -7.82
N LEU A 91 -7.94 -5.17 -7.26
CA LEU A 91 -6.59 -5.15 -7.77
C LEU A 91 -6.29 -6.18 -8.85
N ARG A 92 -7.14 -7.16 -9.02
CA ARG A 92 -6.80 -8.24 -9.96
C ARG A 92 -6.56 -7.77 -11.37
N LYS A 93 -7.18 -6.70 -11.80
CA LYS A 93 -6.97 -6.23 -13.15
C LYS A 93 -5.61 -5.59 -13.38
N TYR A 94 -4.91 -5.28 -12.30
CA TYR A 94 -3.59 -4.65 -12.40
C TYR A 94 -2.45 -5.65 -12.24
N ALA A 95 -2.75 -6.87 -11.82
CA ALA A 95 -1.69 -7.83 -11.52
C ALA A 95 -0.98 -8.28 -12.78
N SER A 96 0.32 -8.52 -12.65
CA SER A 96 1.10 -9.08 -13.75
C SER A 96 0.54 -10.43 -14.09
N GLY A 97 0.47 -10.75 -15.35
CA GLY A 97 -0.07 -12.01 -15.76
C GLY A 97 -1.56 -12.00 -16.00
N ASN A 98 -2.23 -10.94 -15.60
CA ASN A 98 -3.64 -10.81 -15.88
C ASN A 98 -3.78 -10.27 -17.29
N THR A 99 -4.31 -11.03 -18.18
CA THR A 99 -4.37 -10.65 -19.58
C THR A 99 -5.68 -10.03 -20.00
N GLU A 100 -6.58 -9.84 -19.13
CA GLU A 100 -7.80 -9.30 -19.48
C GLU A 100 -7.82 -7.99 -19.63
#